data_91d8391323be11c08a300f70d6b10325
#
_entry.id   91d8391323be11c08a300f70d6b10325
#
_cell.length_a   1.000
_cell.length_b   1.000
_cell.length_c   1.000
_cell.angle_alpha   90.00
_cell.angle_beta   90.00
_cell.angle_gamma   90.00
#
_symmetry.space_group_name_H-M   'P 1'
#
loop_
_entity.id
_entity.type
_entity.pdbx_description
1 polymer ?
#
loop_
_entity_poly.entity_id
_entity_poly.type
_entity_poly.pdbx_seq_one_letter_code
_entity_poly.pdbx_strand_id
1 'polypeptide(L)'
;MKLLLFNDYRLGVLKGDRVVDVTRVVPGADHLPKTALGGEAIMETVIGDFDSLRAGLESAAGQEEGAPLADLRIRPPLPRPPNALCAFSNYQDRDTAEPRPPVYNLDFFHKSATSIVGYDDLVELPDLPEAIVFQPEPEFAYVMGKRARNVPEASALDYVFGYMNFVDISARGIPNRRTTFLHKSQETWAPMGPVIVTKDEIQDPQNVRVRLWLNGELR
;
A
#
# COMPACT_ATOMS: atom_id res chain seq x y z
N MET A 1 8.43 -6.93 10.45
CA MET A 1 8.91 -5.52 10.56
C MET A 1 7.90 -4.58 9.93
N LYS A 2 7.75 -3.32 10.43
CA LYS A 2 6.84 -2.31 9.87
C LYS A 2 7.66 -1.15 9.30
N LEU A 3 7.73 -1.07 7.97
CA LEU A 3 8.53 -0.09 7.23
C LEU A 3 7.66 1.04 6.71
N LEU A 4 8.16 2.27 6.75
CA LEU A 4 7.48 3.45 6.23
C LEU A 4 8.45 4.49 5.68
N LEU A 5 7.93 5.43 4.90
CA LEU A 5 8.62 6.64 4.53
C LEU A 5 8.03 7.84 5.28
N PHE A 6 8.86 8.78 5.73
CA PHE A 6 8.41 9.95 6.47
C PHE A 6 9.21 11.22 6.13
N ASN A 7 8.63 12.37 6.42
CA ASN A 7 9.19 13.70 6.19
C ASN A 7 9.76 13.88 4.76
N ASP A 8 11.06 14.00 4.61
CA ASP A 8 11.80 14.12 3.35
C ASP A 8 12.08 12.75 2.70
N TYR A 9 11.11 11.82 2.78
CA TYR A 9 11.21 10.45 2.28
C TYR A 9 12.32 9.63 2.91
N ARG A 10 12.57 9.84 4.20
CA ARG A 10 13.47 9.01 5.00
C ARG A 10 12.81 7.67 5.32
N LEU A 11 13.62 6.62 5.41
CA LEU A 11 13.17 5.30 5.81
C LEU A 11 13.02 5.20 7.33
N GLY A 12 11.87 4.72 7.79
CA GLY A 12 11.60 4.47 9.19
C GLY A 12 11.14 3.05 9.48
N VAL A 13 11.40 2.61 10.70
CA VAL A 13 10.80 1.41 11.31
C VAL A 13 9.84 1.85 12.40
N LEU A 14 8.57 1.45 12.28
CA LEU A 14 7.55 1.74 13.29
C LEU A 14 7.62 0.73 14.44
N LYS A 15 7.79 1.22 15.66
CA LYS A 15 7.78 0.48 16.94
C LYS A 15 6.72 1.06 17.86
N GLY A 16 5.63 0.33 18.06
CA GLY A 16 4.48 0.90 18.78
C GLY A 16 3.93 2.14 18.05
N ASP A 17 4.00 3.29 18.70
CA ASP A 17 3.61 4.61 18.19
C ASP A 17 4.80 5.51 17.81
N ARG A 18 6.02 4.95 17.73
CA ARG A 18 7.25 5.69 17.44
C ARG A 18 7.94 5.19 16.20
N VAL A 19 8.55 6.10 15.46
CA VAL A 19 9.30 5.84 14.23
C VAL A 19 10.78 6.06 14.48
N VAL A 20 11.57 5.01 14.28
CA VAL A 20 13.03 5.10 14.29
C VAL A 20 13.53 5.29 12.87
N ASP A 21 14.35 6.32 12.66
CA ASP A 21 15.02 6.57 11.40
C ASP A 21 16.14 5.56 11.15
N VAL A 22 15.98 4.79 10.10
CA VAL A 22 16.96 3.76 9.70
C VAL A 22 17.54 4.01 8.29
N THR A 23 17.35 5.21 7.75
CA THR A 23 17.77 5.58 6.38
C THR A 23 19.25 5.26 6.15
N ARG A 24 20.11 5.47 7.14
CA ARG A 24 21.57 5.23 7.07
C ARG A 24 21.94 3.77 6.78
N VAL A 25 21.02 2.82 6.99
CA VAL A 25 21.27 1.40 6.72
C VAL A 25 21.20 1.08 5.22
N VAL A 26 20.46 1.91 4.47
CA VAL A 26 20.29 1.71 3.02
C VAL A 26 21.49 2.30 2.26
N PRO A 27 22.24 1.49 1.53
CA PRO A 27 23.41 1.95 0.79
C PRO A 27 23.03 3.09 -0.19
N GLY A 28 23.76 4.19 -0.13
CA GLY A 28 23.60 5.33 -1.05
C GLY A 28 22.37 6.20 -0.80
N ALA A 29 21.56 5.94 0.23
CA ALA A 29 20.36 6.71 0.52
C ALA A 29 20.62 8.22 0.70
N ASP A 30 21.78 8.60 1.26
CA ASP A 30 22.16 10.00 1.48
C ASP A 30 22.37 10.80 0.19
N HIS A 31 22.59 10.10 -0.93
CA HIS A 31 22.78 10.70 -2.26
C HIS A 31 21.48 10.78 -3.07
N LEU A 32 20.40 10.17 -2.58
CA LEU A 32 19.11 10.20 -3.26
C LEU A 32 18.37 11.53 -3.03
N PRO A 33 17.58 12.00 -4.01
CA PRO A 33 16.81 13.22 -3.84
C PRO A 33 15.75 13.04 -2.74
N LYS A 34 15.52 14.08 -1.94
CA LYS A 34 14.50 14.13 -0.88
C LYS A 34 13.10 14.34 -1.47
N THR A 35 12.70 13.48 -2.38
CA THR A 35 11.47 13.52 -3.15
C THR A 35 10.86 12.12 -3.25
N ALA A 36 9.67 12.01 -3.84
CA ALA A 36 9.02 10.74 -4.12
C ALA A 36 9.92 9.76 -4.93
N LEU A 37 10.76 10.27 -5.83
CA LEU A 37 11.72 9.44 -6.58
C LEU A 37 12.78 8.81 -5.67
N GLY A 38 13.35 9.59 -4.75
CA GLY A 38 14.34 9.06 -3.82
C GLY A 38 13.71 8.10 -2.80
N GLY A 39 12.50 8.40 -2.33
CA GLY A 39 11.75 7.49 -1.47
C GLY A 39 11.44 6.15 -2.14
N GLU A 40 11.02 6.17 -3.41
CA GLU A 40 10.81 4.95 -4.18
C GLU A 40 12.10 4.14 -4.30
N ALA A 41 13.22 4.79 -4.68
CA ALA A 41 14.51 4.11 -4.82
C ALA A 41 15.01 3.51 -3.48
N ILE A 42 14.78 4.19 -2.35
CA ILE A 42 15.07 3.65 -1.02
C ILE A 42 14.26 2.39 -0.78
N MET A 43 12.94 2.44 -1.02
CA MET A 43 12.07 1.30 -0.74
C MET A 43 12.32 0.14 -1.70
N GLU A 44 12.58 0.40 -2.98
CA GLU A 44 12.98 -0.62 -3.95
C GLU A 44 14.27 -1.34 -3.51
N THR A 45 15.27 -0.59 -3.03
CA THR A 45 16.52 -1.17 -2.50
C THR A 45 16.22 -2.05 -1.28
N VAL A 46 15.39 -1.57 -0.35
CA VAL A 46 15.01 -2.34 0.84
C VAL A 46 14.27 -3.62 0.46
N ILE A 47 13.33 -3.55 -0.48
CA ILE A 47 12.57 -4.71 -0.93
C ILE A 47 13.46 -5.72 -1.64
N GLY A 48 14.34 -5.24 -2.54
CA GLY A 48 15.21 -6.09 -3.33
C GLY A 48 16.30 -6.80 -2.52
N ASP A 49 16.89 -6.11 -1.55
CA ASP A 49 18.04 -6.55 -0.76
C ASP A 49 17.68 -6.84 0.72
N PHE A 50 16.39 -7.06 1.01
CA PHE A 50 15.88 -7.14 2.39
C PHE A 50 16.63 -8.16 3.25
N ASP A 51 16.93 -9.34 2.72
CA ASP A 51 17.61 -10.41 3.46
C ASP A 51 18.99 -9.95 3.95
N SER A 52 19.69 -9.13 3.18
CA SER A 52 21.01 -8.57 3.56
C SER A 52 20.90 -7.35 4.48
N LEU A 53 19.84 -6.54 4.35
CA LEU A 53 19.64 -5.30 5.10
C LEU A 53 18.93 -5.53 6.45
N ARG A 54 18.17 -6.60 6.58
CA ARG A 54 17.29 -6.87 7.71
C ARG A 54 18.00 -6.73 9.07
N ALA A 55 19.12 -7.40 9.25
CA ALA A 55 19.85 -7.35 10.52
C ALA A 55 20.31 -5.92 10.88
N GLY A 56 20.73 -5.15 9.87
CA GLY A 56 21.11 -3.76 10.04
C GLY A 56 19.92 -2.86 10.41
N LEU A 57 18.77 -3.07 9.75
CA LEU A 57 17.52 -2.35 10.05
C LEU A 57 17.02 -2.65 11.48
N GLU A 58 17.04 -3.92 11.89
CA GLU A 58 16.65 -4.35 13.24
C GLU A 58 17.59 -3.77 14.30
N SER A 59 18.90 -3.81 14.06
CA SER A 59 19.91 -3.26 14.95
C SER A 59 19.74 -1.74 15.11
N ALA A 60 19.61 -1.01 14.00
CA ALA A 60 19.41 0.44 14.02
C ALA A 60 18.11 0.82 14.74
N ALA A 61 17.02 0.11 14.46
CA ALA A 61 15.74 0.31 15.12
C ALA A 61 15.80 -0.01 16.63
N GLY A 62 16.70 -0.90 17.06
CA GLY A 62 16.89 -1.24 18.48
C GLY A 62 17.67 -0.22 19.28
N GLN A 63 18.48 0.63 18.63
CA GLN A 63 19.39 1.55 19.29
C GLN A 63 18.78 2.89 19.68
N GLU A 64 17.66 3.27 19.07
CA GLU A 64 17.05 4.59 19.25
C GLU A 64 15.59 4.46 19.70
N GLU A 65 15.12 5.42 20.47
CA GLU A 65 13.73 5.49 20.91
C GLU A 65 12.79 5.90 19.77
N GLY A 66 13.28 6.69 18.82
CA GLY A 66 12.53 7.23 17.70
C GLY A 66 11.66 8.44 18.05
N ALA A 67 11.01 9.03 17.05
CA ALA A 67 10.08 10.14 17.18
C ALA A 67 8.62 9.64 17.24
N PRO A 68 7.70 10.35 17.94
CA PRO A 68 6.28 10.00 17.89
C PRO A 68 5.75 10.04 16.46
N LEU A 69 4.96 9.04 16.07
CA LEU A 69 4.35 8.97 14.74
C LEU A 69 3.51 10.21 14.42
N ALA A 70 2.83 10.75 15.45
CA ALA A 70 1.96 11.91 15.32
C ALA A 70 2.72 13.22 14.97
N ASP A 71 4.03 13.27 15.22
CA ASP A 71 4.86 14.45 14.96
C ASP A 71 5.49 14.41 13.54
N LEU A 72 5.23 13.35 12.79
CA LEU A 72 5.88 13.09 11.50
C LEU A 72 4.88 13.16 10.35
N ARG A 73 5.33 13.73 9.24
CA ARG A 73 4.60 13.62 7.99
C ARG A 73 4.87 12.25 7.37
N ILE A 74 3.88 11.37 7.40
CA ILE A 74 3.98 10.04 6.83
C ILE A 74 3.75 10.14 5.31
N ARG A 75 4.63 9.49 4.55
CA ARG A 75 4.56 9.44 3.10
C ARG A 75 4.01 8.10 2.63
N PRO A 76 3.48 8.01 1.41
CA PRO A 76 3.14 6.71 0.85
C PRO A 76 4.39 5.81 0.87
N PRO A 77 4.29 4.56 1.35
CA PRO A 77 5.45 3.66 1.43
C PRO A 77 6.06 3.34 0.07
N LEU A 78 5.25 3.36 -0.98
CA LEU A 78 5.64 3.24 -2.38
C LEU A 78 5.10 4.47 -3.12
N PRO A 79 5.82 5.59 -3.12
CA PRO A 79 5.28 6.84 -3.65
C PRO A 79 5.15 6.87 -5.18
N ARG A 80 5.88 6.00 -5.89
CA ARG A 80 5.84 5.88 -7.36
C ARG A 80 6.01 4.44 -7.83
N PRO A 81 5.17 3.50 -7.37
CA PRO A 81 5.33 2.10 -7.74
C PRO A 81 5.24 1.93 -9.26
N PRO A 82 6.05 1.06 -9.87
CA PRO A 82 5.99 0.79 -11.31
C PRO A 82 4.60 0.35 -11.77
N ASN A 83 3.90 -0.37 -10.90
CA ASN A 83 2.53 -0.83 -11.12
C ASN A 83 1.75 -0.81 -9.81
N ALA A 84 0.54 -0.26 -9.85
CA ALA A 84 -0.48 -0.42 -8.84
C ALA A 84 -1.68 -1.10 -9.50
N LEU A 85 -1.80 -2.41 -9.31
CA LEU A 85 -2.84 -3.26 -9.88
C LEU A 85 -3.91 -3.57 -8.85
N CYS A 86 -5.16 -3.32 -9.17
CA CYS A 86 -6.31 -3.72 -8.37
C CYS A 86 -7.09 -4.83 -9.09
N ALA A 87 -7.50 -5.84 -8.34
CA ALA A 87 -8.33 -6.93 -8.87
C ALA A 87 -9.81 -6.59 -8.70
N PHE A 88 -10.61 -6.82 -9.73
CA PHE A 88 -12.06 -6.68 -9.63
C PHE A 88 -12.68 -7.82 -8.82
N SER A 89 -13.61 -7.48 -7.92
CA SER A 89 -14.54 -8.42 -7.28
C SER A 89 -13.89 -9.66 -6.66
N ASN A 90 -12.71 -9.53 -6.07
CA ASN A 90 -11.92 -10.63 -5.52
C ASN A 90 -12.14 -10.91 -4.02
N TYR A 91 -12.93 -10.09 -3.31
CA TYR A 91 -13.28 -10.34 -1.93
C TYR A 91 -14.51 -11.26 -1.82
N GLN A 92 -14.46 -12.15 -0.84
CA GLN A 92 -15.62 -12.91 -0.42
C GLN A 92 -16.24 -12.24 0.79
N ASP A 93 -17.55 -12.00 0.72
CA ASP A 93 -18.31 -11.56 1.86
C ASP A 93 -18.54 -12.77 2.80
N ARG A 94 -17.88 -12.76 3.96
CA ARG A 94 -17.98 -13.86 4.94
C ARG A 94 -19.31 -13.88 5.68
N ASP A 95 -20.05 -12.78 5.65
CA ASP A 95 -21.33 -12.64 6.36
C ASP A 95 -22.53 -13.06 5.49
N THR A 96 -22.30 -13.36 4.21
CA THR A 96 -23.35 -13.90 3.33
C THR A 96 -23.39 -15.44 3.42
N ALA A 97 -24.60 -15.98 3.59
CA ALA A 97 -24.83 -17.44 3.72
C ALA A 97 -24.51 -18.25 2.45
N GLU A 98 -24.27 -17.58 1.32
CA GLU A 98 -23.93 -18.23 0.05
C GLU A 98 -22.48 -17.90 -0.34
N PRO A 99 -21.61 -18.93 -0.48
CA PRO A 99 -20.28 -18.71 -1.03
C PRO A 99 -20.42 -18.17 -2.46
N ARG A 100 -19.76 -17.04 -2.74
CA ARG A 100 -19.64 -16.58 -4.13
C ARG A 100 -18.95 -17.68 -4.95
N PRO A 101 -19.39 -17.92 -6.18
CA PRO A 101 -18.69 -18.85 -7.05
C PRO A 101 -17.23 -18.37 -7.21
N PRO A 102 -16.28 -19.32 -7.38
CA PRO A 102 -14.89 -18.97 -7.61
C PRO A 102 -14.80 -17.95 -8.75
N VAL A 103 -13.98 -16.92 -8.57
CA VAL A 103 -13.74 -15.91 -9.61
C VAL A 103 -12.86 -16.56 -10.68
N TYR A 104 -13.46 -17.14 -11.72
CA TYR A 104 -12.75 -17.81 -12.80
C TYR A 104 -12.06 -16.83 -13.76
N ASN A 105 -12.53 -15.58 -13.82
CA ASN A 105 -12.00 -14.53 -14.68
C ASN A 105 -11.61 -13.33 -13.82
N LEU A 106 -10.46 -13.40 -13.15
CA LEU A 106 -9.87 -12.25 -12.49
C LEU A 106 -9.54 -11.20 -13.54
N ASP A 107 -10.20 -10.06 -13.46
CA ASP A 107 -9.87 -8.88 -14.23
C ASP A 107 -9.14 -7.87 -13.35
N PHE A 108 -8.23 -7.12 -13.95
CA PHE A 108 -7.38 -6.16 -13.25
C PHE A 108 -7.45 -4.80 -13.92
N PHE A 109 -7.28 -3.77 -13.11
CA PHE A 109 -7.09 -2.41 -13.60
C PHE A 109 -5.91 -1.74 -12.89
N HIS A 110 -5.36 -0.72 -13.55
CA HIS A 110 -4.30 0.08 -13.01
C HIS A 110 -4.84 1.30 -12.26
N LYS A 111 -4.21 1.63 -11.14
CA LYS A 111 -4.24 2.98 -10.58
C LYS A 111 -3.15 3.81 -11.26
N SER A 112 -3.47 5.05 -11.58
CA SER A 112 -2.49 6.01 -12.09
C SER A 112 -1.40 6.29 -11.04
N ALA A 113 -0.18 6.58 -11.47
CA ALA A 113 0.87 7.03 -10.56
C ALA A 113 0.52 8.33 -9.82
N THR A 114 -0.32 9.18 -10.42
CA THR A 114 -0.82 10.41 -9.79
C THR A 114 -1.95 10.17 -8.78
N SER A 115 -2.51 8.96 -8.77
CA SER A 115 -3.52 8.58 -7.77
C SER A 115 -2.92 8.32 -6.40
N ILE A 116 -1.61 8.03 -6.32
CA ILE A 116 -0.95 7.60 -5.09
C ILE A 116 -0.81 8.77 -4.12
N VAL A 117 -1.35 8.59 -2.92
CA VAL A 117 -1.20 9.49 -1.77
C VAL A 117 -0.95 8.68 -0.50
N GLY A 118 -0.42 9.34 0.54
CA GLY A 118 -0.05 8.70 1.78
C GLY A 118 -1.11 8.79 2.87
N TYR A 119 -0.70 8.38 4.05
CA TYR A 119 -1.47 8.52 5.27
C TYR A 119 -1.72 10.01 5.58
N ASP A 120 -2.97 10.36 5.88
CA ASP A 120 -3.42 11.72 6.21
C ASP A 120 -3.33 12.74 5.05
N ASP A 121 -3.01 12.28 3.84
CA ASP A 121 -3.13 13.12 2.64
C ASP A 121 -4.62 13.24 2.22
N LEU A 122 -4.95 14.36 1.57
CA LEU A 122 -6.31 14.61 1.10
C LEU A 122 -6.62 13.81 -0.17
N VAL A 123 -7.84 13.29 -0.24
CA VAL A 123 -8.42 12.74 -1.47
C VAL A 123 -9.30 13.81 -2.09
N GLU A 124 -8.96 14.24 -3.29
CA GLU A 124 -9.74 15.23 -4.04
C GLU A 124 -10.82 14.53 -4.87
N LEU A 125 -12.07 14.95 -4.67
CA LEU A 125 -13.19 14.46 -5.44
C LEU A 125 -13.49 15.46 -6.55
N PRO A 126 -13.37 15.07 -7.83
CA PRO A 126 -13.65 15.96 -8.95
C PRO A 126 -15.15 16.25 -9.07
N ASP A 127 -15.49 17.35 -9.71
CA ASP A 127 -16.85 17.61 -10.12
C ASP A 127 -17.21 16.69 -11.29
N LEU A 128 -17.86 15.58 -10.98
CA LEU A 128 -18.36 14.58 -11.92
C LEU A 128 -19.88 14.47 -11.78
N PRO A 129 -20.65 15.27 -12.54
CA PRO A 129 -22.11 15.33 -12.43
C PRO A 129 -22.81 13.98 -12.63
N GLU A 130 -22.18 13.07 -13.38
CA GLU A 130 -22.70 11.73 -13.63
C GLU A 130 -22.45 10.76 -12.47
N ALA A 131 -21.54 11.10 -11.54
CA ALA A 131 -21.27 10.23 -10.41
C ALA A 131 -22.38 10.35 -9.36
N ILE A 132 -22.99 9.21 -9.02
CA ILE A 132 -24.01 9.15 -7.96
C ILE A 132 -23.35 9.16 -6.58
N VAL A 133 -22.21 8.47 -6.44
CA VAL A 133 -21.47 8.38 -5.18
C VAL A 133 -19.99 8.13 -5.43
N PHE A 134 -19.16 8.67 -4.54
CA PHE A 134 -17.74 8.30 -4.40
C PHE A 134 -17.63 7.33 -3.23
N GLN A 135 -17.05 6.18 -3.49
CA GLN A 135 -16.97 5.07 -2.54
C GLN A 135 -15.51 4.77 -2.20
N PRO A 136 -15.09 4.90 -0.93
CA PRO A 136 -13.82 4.37 -0.49
C PRO A 136 -13.95 2.85 -0.32
N GLU A 137 -13.14 2.09 -1.02
CA GLU A 137 -13.09 0.63 -0.92
C GLU A 137 -11.81 0.23 -0.16
N PRO A 138 -11.93 -0.30 1.06
CA PRO A 138 -10.78 -0.68 1.85
C PRO A 138 -10.19 -1.99 1.32
N GLU A 139 -8.89 -1.98 1.05
CA GLU A 139 -8.18 -3.05 0.39
C GLU A 139 -7.00 -3.55 1.23
N PHE A 140 -6.68 -4.83 1.06
CA PHE A 140 -5.48 -5.45 1.58
C PHE A 140 -4.48 -5.64 0.43
N ALA A 141 -3.48 -4.77 0.35
CA ALA A 141 -2.52 -4.77 -0.74
C ALA A 141 -1.33 -5.67 -0.48
N TYR A 142 -0.90 -6.39 -1.53
CA TYR A 142 0.30 -7.20 -1.58
C TYR A 142 1.44 -6.41 -2.22
N VAL A 143 2.57 -6.30 -1.54
CA VAL A 143 3.80 -5.73 -2.08
C VAL A 143 4.67 -6.86 -2.61
N MET A 144 4.92 -6.85 -3.92
CA MET A 144 5.73 -7.89 -4.55
C MET A 144 7.22 -7.62 -4.33
N GLY A 145 7.94 -8.63 -3.85
CA GLY A 145 9.38 -8.55 -3.58
C GLY A 145 10.24 -9.12 -4.71
N LYS A 146 9.63 -9.89 -5.61
CA LYS A 146 10.33 -10.55 -6.70
C LYS A 146 9.49 -10.52 -7.97
N ARG A 147 10.15 -10.53 -9.12
CA ARG A 147 9.46 -10.68 -10.41
C ARG A 147 8.77 -12.05 -10.46
N ALA A 148 7.45 -12.04 -10.66
CA ALA A 148 6.62 -13.24 -10.82
C ALA A 148 6.04 -13.31 -12.22
N ARG A 149 6.12 -14.48 -12.85
CA ARG A 149 5.48 -14.77 -14.13
C ARG A 149 5.19 -16.26 -14.22
N ASN A 150 3.93 -16.63 -14.44
CA ASN A 150 3.48 -18.02 -14.55
C ASN A 150 3.93 -18.88 -13.37
N VAL A 151 3.81 -18.34 -12.18
CA VAL A 151 4.21 -18.98 -10.92
C VAL A 151 3.12 -19.95 -10.48
N PRO A 152 3.44 -21.17 -10.03
CA PRO A 152 2.45 -22.07 -9.44
C PRO A 152 1.79 -21.44 -8.22
N GLU A 153 0.50 -21.68 -8.01
CA GLU A 153 -0.26 -21.17 -6.87
C GLU A 153 0.41 -21.49 -5.53
N ALA A 154 0.89 -22.71 -5.36
CA ALA A 154 1.55 -23.17 -4.12
C ALA A 154 2.80 -22.36 -3.73
N SER A 155 3.43 -21.66 -4.69
CA SER A 155 4.61 -20.84 -4.44
C SER A 155 4.35 -19.33 -4.64
N ALA A 156 3.10 -18.92 -4.88
CA ALA A 156 2.78 -17.53 -5.18
C ALA A 156 3.18 -16.57 -4.04
N LEU A 157 2.97 -16.96 -2.78
CA LEU A 157 3.32 -16.17 -1.61
C LEU A 157 4.83 -16.01 -1.37
N ASP A 158 5.68 -16.83 -2.00
CA ASP A 158 7.14 -16.68 -1.93
C ASP A 158 7.64 -15.41 -2.61
N TYR A 159 6.82 -14.84 -3.49
CA TYR A 159 7.11 -13.61 -4.25
C TYR A 159 6.62 -12.35 -3.54
N VAL A 160 5.88 -12.49 -2.47
CA VAL A 160 5.37 -11.36 -1.67
C VAL A 160 6.45 -10.92 -0.69
N PHE A 161 6.71 -9.62 -0.64
CA PHE A 161 7.57 -8.97 0.35
C PHE A 161 6.80 -8.66 1.63
N GLY A 162 5.61 -8.11 1.48
CA GLY A 162 4.80 -7.67 2.62
C GLY A 162 3.42 -7.20 2.20
N TYR A 163 2.75 -6.58 3.13
CA TYR A 163 1.36 -6.17 3.01
C TYR A 163 1.17 -4.74 3.51
N MET A 164 0.17 -4.06 2.99
CA MET A 164 -0.23 -2.73 3.48
C MET A 164 -1.72 -2.48 3.30
N ASN A 165 -2.24 -1.50 4.03
CA ASN A 165 -3.56 -0.96 3.74
C ASN A 165 -3.53 -0.15 2.44
N PHE A 166 -4.62 -0.22 1.71
CA PHE A 166 -4.85 0.52 0.50
C PHE A 166 -6.32 0.92 0.42
N VAL A 167 -6.61 2.03 -0.22
CA VAL A 167 -8.00 2.43 -0.47
C VAL A 167 -8.18 2.67 -1.96
N ASP A 168 -9.09 1.90 -2.55
CA ASP A 168 -9.50 2.10 -3.93
C ASP A 168 -10.70 3.06 -3.99
N ILE A 169 -10.42 4.36 -4.15
CA ILE A 169 -11.50 5.33 -4.33
C ILE A 169 -12.16 5.10 -5.70
N SER A 170 -13.49 5.02 -5.68
CA SER A 170 -14.29 4.64 -6.83
C SER A 170 -15.46 5.58 -7.03
N ALA A 171 -15.67 6.08 -8.25
CA ALA A 171 -16.90 6.75 -8.65
C ALA A 171 -17.92 5.73 -9.18
N ARG A 172 -19.15 5.79 -8.67
CA ARG A 172 -20.25 4.91 -9.07
C ARG A 172 -21.35 5.69 -9.79
N GLY A 173 -22.13 4.98 -10.60
CA GLY A 173 -23.28 5.54 -11.30
C GLY A 173 -22.96 6.18 -12.65
N ILE A 174 -21.71 6.28 -13.04
CA ILE A 174 -21.32 6.86 -14.34
C ILE A 174 -21.77 5.91 -15.46
N PRO A 175 -22.61 6.37 -16.39
CA PRO A 175 -23.06 5.55 -17.51
C PRO A 175 -21.94 5.30 -18.53
N ASN A 176 -22.10 4.28 -19.35
CA ASN A 176 -21.21 3.96 -20.48
C ASN A 176 -19.73 3.84 -20.10
N ARG A 177 -19.43 3.03 -19.10
CA ARG A 177 -18.05 2.76 -18.65
C ARG A 177 -17.17 2.22 -19.79
N ARG A 178 -16.44 3.10 -20.45
CA ARG A 178 -15.49 2.72 -21.50
C ARG A 178 -14.06 2.55 -20.99
N THR A 179 -13.71 3.22 -19.89
CA THR A 179 -12.37 3.14 -19.29
C THR A 179 -12.47 3.11 -17.79
N THR A 180 -11.54 2.44 -17.12
CA THR A 180 -11.44 2.42 -15.65
C THR A 180 -10.82 3.71 -15.10
N PHE A 181 -10.13 4.49 -15.92
CA PHE A 181 -9.47 5.71 -15.48
C PHE A 181 -10.45 6.68 -14.79
N LEU A 182 -11.57 6.99 -15.43
CA LEU A 182 -12.57 7.93 -14.92
C LEU A 182 -13.18 7.48 -13.58
N HIS A 183 -13.33 6.17 -13.39
CA HIS A 183 -14.02 5.60 -12.23
C HIS A 183 -13.10 5.27 -11.06
N LYS A 184 -11.79 5.05 -11.34
CA LYS A 184 -10.89 4.38 -10.42
C LYS A 184 -9.52 5.03 -10.29
N SER A 185 -9.06 5.83 -11.26
CA SER A 185 -7.66 6.24 -11.37
C SER A 185 -7.44 7.75 -11.42
N GLN A 186 -8.37 8.51 -10.85
CA GLN A 186 -8.22 9.96 -10.72
C GLN A 186 -7.08 10.30 -9.76
N GLU A 187 -6.61 11.52 -9.83
CA GLU A 187 -5.58 12.04 -8.93
C GLU A 187 -6.01 11.86 -7.46
N THR A 188 -5.10 11.47 -6.60
CA THR A 188 -5.28 11.20 -5.16
C THR A 188 -6.15 9.98 -4.78
N TRP A 189 -6.62 9.19 -5.74
CA TRP A 189 -7.61 8.12 -5.51
C TRP A 189 -7.02 6.76 -5.11
N ALA A 190 -5.78 6.75 -4.65
CA ALA A 190 -5.11 5.54 -4.18
C ALA A 190 -4.31 5.79 -2.89
N PRO A 191 -4.98 6.15 -1.78
CA PRO A 191 -4.33 6.24 -0.48
C PRO A 191 -3.72 4.90 -0.08
N MET A 192 -2.45 4.92 0.39
CA MET A 192 -1.76 3.71 0.84
C MET A 192 -0.91 3.92 2.08
N GLY A 193 -0.73 2.86 2.84
CA GLY A 193 0.10 2.84 4.04
C GLY A 193 -0.70 2.79 5.34
N PRO A 194 -0.20 3.32 6.45
CA PRO A 194 1.03 4.10 6.65
C PRO A 194 2.33 3.28 6.53
N VAL A 195 2.27 1.95 6.63
CA VAL A 195 3.43 1.05 6.66
C VAL A 195 3.29 -0.09 5.67
N ILE A 196 4.42 -0.62 5.22
CA ILE A 196 4.51 -2.00 4.71
C ILE A 196 4.87 -2.89 5.90
N VAL A 197 4.04 -3.90 6.15
CA VAL A 197 4.30 -4.96 7.13
C VAL A 197 4.95 -6.12 6.38
N THR A 198 6.16 -6.51 6.77
CA THR A 198 6.86 -7.64 6.13
C THR A 198 6.06 -8.94 6.29
N LYS A 199 6.14 -9.84 5.31
CA LYS A 199 5.28 -11.04 5.24
C LYS A 199 5.38 -11.97 6.44
N ASP A 200 6.53 -11.99 7.10
CA ASP A 200 6.76 -12.81 8.30
C ASP A 200 5.92 -12.40 9.52
N GLU A 201 5.41 -11.17 9.54
CA GLU A 201 4.51 -10.68 10.58
C GLU A 201 3.04 -11.10 10.38
N ILE A 202 2.68 -11.54 9.17
CA ILE A 202 1.32 -11.97 8.81
C ILE A 202 1.39 -13.39 8.26
N GLN A 203 1.15 -14.38 9.13
CA GLN A 203 1.30 -15.80 8.78
C GLN A 203 0.27 -16.29 7.77
N ASP A 204 -0.97 -15.79 7.86
CA ASP A 204 -2.06 -16.17 6.97
C ASP A 204 -2.73 -14.92 6.37
N PRO A 205 -2.33 -14.48 5.17
CA PRO A 205 -2.91 -13.32 4.52
C PRO A 205 -4.35 -13.55 4.05
N GLN A 206 -4.81 -14.80 3.95
CA GLN A 206 -6.19 -15.12 3.60
C GLN A 206 -7.16 -14.96 4.77
N ASN A 207 -6.63 -14.83 6.00
CA ASN A 207 -7.43 -14.68 7.22
C ASN A 207 -7.32 -13.30 7.85
N VAL A 208 -6.94 -12.28 7.07
CA VAL A 208 -6.89 -10.88 7.51
C VAL A 208 -8.28 -10.26 7.42
N ARG A 209 -8.66 -9.54 8.48
CA ARG A 209 -9.90 -8.77 8.49
C ARG A 209 -9.64 -7.31 8.14
N VAL A 210 -10.32 -6.82 7.10
CA VAL A 210 -10.32 -5.41 6.70
C VAL A 210 -11.55 -4.72 7.28
N ARG A 211 -11.38 -3.51 7.82
CA ARG A 211 -12.47 -2.69 8.36
C ARG A 211 -12.29 -1.25 7.89
N LEU A 212 -13.42 -0.60 7.59
CA LEU A 212 -13.46 0.81 7.22
C LEU A 212 -14.33 1.58 8.22
N TRP A 213 -13.85 2.72 8.68
CA TRP A 213 -14.67 3.69 9.38
C TRP A 213 -14.79 4.93 8.51
N LEU A 214 -16.02 5.34 8.25
CA LEU A 214 -16.32 6.58 7.53
C LEU A 214 -17.05 7.52 8.48
N ASN A 215 -16.47 8.69 8.76
CA ASN A 215 -17.00 9.65 9.75
C ASN A 215 -17.26 9.02 11.14
N GLY A 216 -16.39 8.10 11.56
CA GLY A 216 -16.51 7.42 12.85
C GLY A 216 -17.45 6.21 12.87
N GLU A 217 -18.15 5.92 11.77
CA GLU A 217 -19.05 4.78 11.66
C GLU A 217 -18.39 3.62 10.90
N LEU A 218 -18.50 2.41 11.44
CA LEU A 218 -18.05 1.19 10.79
C LEU A 218 -18.93 0.88 9.57
N ARG A 219 -18.29 0.62 8.43
CA ARG A 219 -18.94 0.32 7.14
C ARG A 219 -18.55 -1.06 6.64
#